data_aec0101b0e63fcfdf2d3f8474ffdcebf
#
_entry.id   aec0101b0e63fcfdf2d3f8474ffdcebf
#
_cell.length_a   1.000
_cell.length_b   1.000
_cell.length_c   1.000
_cell.angle_alpha   90.00
_cell.angle_beta   90.00
_cell.angle_gamma   90.00
#
_symmetry.space_group_name_H-M   'P 1'
#
loop_
_entity.id
_entity.type
_entity.pdbx_description
1 polymer ?
#
loop_
_entity_poly.entity_id
_entity_poly.type
_entity_poly.pdbx_seq_one_letter_code
_entity_poly.pdbx_strand_id
1 'polypeptide(L)'
;MIKYICKKCNINTETSVCPVCGERAEMESSSIYWCDTCNIPLYDEICPMCGKTAHRIGSDLRPVFPEERLLLEIMIGEPFKYKNSSVWNAAGNYYYVDGKKLTFSVKQTKLLNAKMIRKQLDELSDQNSYDFFDKNIGKFLIANRHRYNYISNEAMEYIRTMAEGVSLTEMFVSFSGGKDSTVVSDLVLRALGTQQVLHLYGDTTLEFPESKKYVKRFKEDHPKTLILTAKNKDKNFEELCEQLGPPSRVMRWCCTIFKTGAIQRKIQTLFKNQKRILTFYGIRRNESNSRNKYDRESDSPKIAVQRTVSPIIDWMDFDVWLYLLTTGIDFNDAYRLGYTRVGCWCCPNNSGWSSFLSEVYMPEEYEKWHTLLINFAKKIGKPDPEVYVDDGWWKARQGGNGLDYAQTSVLTFEPCALQENTLNFELQRPITEELYELFKPFGFS
;
A
#
# COMPACT_ATOMS: atom_id res chain seq x y z
N MET A 1 -23.32 -7.26 -3.61
CA MET A 1 -22.65 -8.31 -4.41
C MET A 1 -21.60 -7.65 -5.28
N ILE A 2 -20.37 -8.19 -5.31
CA ILE A 2 -19.36 -7.75 -6.25
C ILE A 2 -19.79 -8.27 -7.61
N LYS A 3 -19.96 -7.37 -8.58
CA LYS A 3 -20.35 -7.74 -9.94
C LYS A 3 -19.11 -7.74 -10.84
N TYR A 4 -19.01 -8.73 -11.68
CA TYR A 4 -18.01 -8.80 -12.72
C TYR A 4 -18.69 -8.71 -14.10
N ILE A 5 -18.01 -8.15 -15.07
CA ILE A 5 -18.46 -8.06 -16.46
C ILE A 5 -17.52 -8.88 -17.33
N CYS A 6 -18.02 -9.88 -17.97
CA CYS A 6 -17.28 -10.57 -19.03
C CYS A 6 -17.34 -9.74 -20.30
N LYS A 7 -16.23 -9.14 -20.70
CA LYS A 7 -16.16 -8.33 -21.94
C LYS A 7 -16.41 -9.15 -23.20
N LYS A 8 -16.05 -10.43 -23.19
CA LYS A 8 -16.25 -11.31 -24.36
C LYS A 8 -17.71 -11.69 -24.54
N CYS A 9 -18.39 -12.04 -23.46
CA CYS A 9 -19.80 -12.45 -23.51
C CYS A 9 -20.76 -11.28 -23.26
N ASN A 10 -20.26 -10.14 -22.83
CA ASN A 10 -21.01 -8.95 -22.41
C ASN A 10 -22.13 -9.26 -21.39
N ILE A 11 -21.81 -10.11 -20.40
CA ILE A 11 -22.71 -10.52 -19.34
C ILE A 11 -22.16 -10.14 -17.97
N ASN A 12 -23.06 -9.83 -17.06
CA ASN A 12 -22.72 -9.69 -15.65
C ASN A 12 -22.62 -11.08 -15.02
N THR A 13 -21.62 -11.28 -14.16
CA THR A 13 -21.38 -12.53 -13.42
C THR A 13 -21.00 -12.20 -11.97
N GLU A 14 -21.31 -13.10 -11.08
CA GLU A 14 -20.95 -12.98 -9.65
C GLU A 14 -19.54 -13.49 -9.35
N THR A 15 -18.90 -14.12 -10.34
CA THR A 15 -17.57 -14.72 -10.21
C THR A 15 -16.55 -14.03 -11.12
N SER A 16 -15.29 -14.03 -10.72
CA SER A 16 -14.17 -13.50 -11.51
C SER A 16 -13.85 -14.30 -12.76
N VAL A 17 -14.50 -15.46 -12.95
CA VAL A 17 -14.43 -16.28 -14.15
C VAL A 17 -15.81 -16.36 -14.75
N CYS A 18 -15.91 -16.07 -16.04
CA CYS A 18 -17.19 -16.11 -16.76
C CYS A 18 -17.73 -17.56 -16.85
N PRO A 19 -18.94 -17.83 -16.35
CA PRO A 19 -19.50 -19.18 -16.39
C PRO A 19 -19.84 -19.66 -17.81
N VAL A 20 -19.88 -18.75 -18.79
CA VAL A 20 -20.21 -19.09 -20.18
C VAL A 20 -18.97 -19.39 -21.02
N CYS A 21 -17.93 -18.59 -20.95
CA CYS A 21 -16.75 -18.76 -21.80
C CYS A 21 -15.47 -19.16 -21.05
N GLY A 22 -15.51 -19.27 -19.72
CA GLY A 22 -14.35 -19.60 -18.89
C GLY A 22 -13.28 -18.50 -18.82
N GLU A 23 -13.46 -17.38 -19.54
CA GLU A 23 -12.50 -16.29 -19.47
C GLU A 23 -12.70 -15.42 -18.22
N ARG A 24 -11.65 -14.71 -17.85
CA ARG A 24 -11.67 -13.80 -16.71
C ARG A 24 -12.62 -12.63 -16.97
N ALA A 25 -13.57 -12.45 -16.07
CA ALA A 25 -14.45 -11.29 -16.06
C ALA A 25 -13.76 -10.14 -15.27
N GLU A 26 -13.94 -8.92 -15.76
CA GLU A 26 -13.45 -7.72 -15.08
C GLU A 26 -14.43 -7.32 -13.98
N MET A 27 -13.89 -6.93 -12.83
CA MET A 27 -14.70 -6.41 -11.73
C MET A 27 -15.38 -5.11 -12.21
N GLU A 28 -16.70 -5.04 -12.09
CA GLU A 28 -17.43 -3.79 -12.31
C GLU A 28 -16.91 -2.76 -11.30
N SER A 29 -16.58 -1.57 -11.77
CA SER A 29 -16.13 -0.52 -10.87
C SER A 29 -17.23 -0.22 -9.86
N SER A 30 -16.97 -0.53 -8.60
CA SER A 30 -17.87 -0.17 -7.51
C SER A 30 -18.13 1.33 -7.49
N SER A 31 -19.31 1.70 -7.15
CA SER A 31 -19.71 3.10 -6.96
C SER A 31 -19.92 3.36 -5.48
N ILE A 32 -19.37 4.47 -5.02
CA ILE A 32 -19.64 5.00 -3.69
C ILE A 32 -20.53 6.22 -3.86
N TYR A 33 -21.56 6.32 -3.04
CA TYR A 33 -22.56 7.35 -3.07
C TYR A 33 -22.42 8.27 -1.85
N TRP A 34 -22.97 9.47 -1.93
CA TRP A 34 -23.00 10.45 -0.85
C TRP A 34 -24.41 10.84 -0.50
N CYS A 35 -24.76 10.73 0.78
CA CYS A 35 -26.04 11.22 1.30
C CYS A 35 -25.87 12.63 1.84
N ASP A 36 -26.40 13.63 1.14
CA ASP A 36 -26.31 15.04 1.58
C ASP A 36 -27.02 15.29 2.90
N THR A 37 -28.13 14.58 3.16
CA THR A 37 -28.88 14.75 4.41
C THR A 37 -28.15 14.24 5.63
N CYS A 38 -27.51 13.06 5.52
CA CYS A 38 -26.77 12.45 6.64
C CYS A 38 -25.29 12.87 6.68
N ASN A 39 -24.82 13.46 5.57
CA ASN A 39 -23.44 13.93 5.37
C ASN A 39 -22.41 12.80 5.50
N ILE A 40 -22.65 11.67 4.83
CA ILE A 40 -21.82 10.45 4.90
C ILE A 40 -21.75 9.74 3.54
N PRO A 41 -20.66 9.00 3.26
CA PRO A 41 -20.61 8.11 2.12
C PRO A 41 -21.34 6.79 2.38
N LEU A 42 -21.88 6.22 1.31
CA LEU A 42 -22.67 4.99 1.31
C LEU A 42 -22.18 4.02 0.24
N TYR A 43 -22.31 2.73 0.52
CA TYR A 43 -22.17 1.70 -0.50
C TYR A 43 -23.42 1.60 -1.38
N ASP A 44 -24.60 1.81 -0.80
CA ASP A 44 -25.89 1.72 -1.47
C ASP A 44 -26.38 3.10 -1.95
N GLU A 45 -27.16 3.13 -3.03
CA GLU A 45 -27.70 4.36 -3.60
C GLU A 45 -28.80 5.01 -2.73
N ILE A 46 -29.50 4.21 -1.94
CA ILE A 46 -30.54 4.70 -1.02
C ILE A 46 -29.97 4.70 0.41
N CYS A 47 -30.01 5.85 1.05
CA CYS A 47 -29.54 5.97 2.43
C CYS A 47 -30.48 5.25 3.41
N PRO A 48 -30.04 4.21 4.12
CA PRO A 48 -30.90 3.46 5.04
C PRO A 48 -31.30 4.26 6.29
N MET A 49 -30.58 5.37 6.59
CA MET A 49 -30.89 6.21 7.75
C MET A 49 -32.01 7.23 7.47
N CYS A 50 -32.06 7.80 6.28
CA CYS A 50 -33.06 8.85 5.95
C CYS A 50 -33.97 8.52 4.76
N GLY A 51 -33.77 7.39 4.09
CA GLY A 51 -34.55 6.93 2.95
C GLY A 51 -34.34 7.71 1.65
N LYS A 52 -33.44 8.70 1.63
CA LYS A 52 -33.21 9.53 0.44
C LYS A 52 -32.19 8.90 -0.50
N THR A 53 -32.36 9.16 -1.79
CA THR A 53 -31.40 8.80 -2.83
C THR A 53 -30.11 9.61 -2.64
N ALA A 54 -28.98 8.93 -2.67
CA ALA A 54 -27.65 9.50 -2.61
C ALA A 54 -27.08 9.67 -4.03
N HIS A 55 -26.20 10.64 -4.23
CA HIS A 55 -25.55 10.84 -5.51
C HIS A 55 -24.17 10.16 -5.55
N ARG A 56 -23.79 9.67 -6.73
CA ARG A 56 -22.48 9.02 -6.92
C ARG A 56 -21.35 10.02 -6.70
N ILE A 57 -20.35 9.65 -5.87
CA ILE A 57 -19.22 10.53 -5.54
C ILE A 57 -17.88 9.98 -6.08
N GLY A 58 -17.71 8.67 -6.17
CA GLY A 58 -16.46 8.05 -6.63
C GLY A 58 -16.55 6.54 -6.73
N SER A 59 -15.40 5.90 -6.93
CA SER A 59 -15.26 4.44 -6.98
C SER A 59 -14.73 3.85 -5.67
N ASP A 60 -14.02 4.64 -4.88
CA ASP A 60 -13.47 4.22 -3.59
C ASP A 60 -13.22 5.45 -2.71
N LEU A 61 -13.36 5.32 -1.40
CA LEU A 61 -13.14 6.36 -0.41
C LEU A 61 -12.54 5.80 0.87
N ARG A 62 -11.76 6.63 1.55
CA ARG A 62 -11.30 6.38 2.92
C ARG A 62 -11.59 7.56 3.84
N PRO A 63 -11.78 7.35 5.13
CA PRO A 63 -11.94 8.44 6.09
C PRO A 63 -10.64 9.25 6.17
N VAL A 64 -10.78 10.55 6.42
CA VAL A 64 -9.71 11.46 6.75
C VAL A 64 -9.76 11.71 8.25
N PHE A 65 -8.77 11.21 8.98
CA PHE A 65 -8.68 11.37 10.43
C PHE A 65 -8.36 12.82 10.80
N PRO A 66 -8.68 13.24 12.05
CA PRO A 66 -8.46 14.61 12.49
C PRO A 66 -7.03 15.11 12.30
N GLU A 67 -6.01 14.25 12.43
CA GLU A 67 -4.61 14.61 12.22
C GLU A 67 -4.32 14.97 10.76
N GLU A 68 -4.78 14.15 9.82
CA GLU A 68 -4.64 14.44 8.38
C GLU A 68 -5.49 15.65 7.98
N ARG A 69 -6.68 15.80 8.54
CA ARG A 69 -7.53 16.97 8.32
C ARG A 69 -6.81 18.26 8.73
N LEU A 70 -6.22 18.28 9.94
CA LEU A 70 -5.47 19.45 10.43
C LEU A 70 -4.26 19.76 9.52
N LEU A 71 -3.53 18.74 9.09
CA LEU A 71 -2.46 18.90 8.11
C LEU A 71 -2.98 19.58 6.82
N LEU A 72 -4.08 19.10 6.27
CA LEU A 72 -4.70 19.67 5.07
C LEU A 72 -5.11 21.13 5.29
N GLU A 73 -5.69 21.44 6.43
CA GLU A 73 -6.13 22.81 6.81
C GLU A 73 -4.93 23.77 6.96
N ILE A 74 -3.84 23.31 7.55
CA ILE A 74 -2.59 24.08 7.64
C ILE A 74 -2.02 24.35 6.24
N MET A 75 -2.02 23.33 5.37
CA MET A 75 -1.50 23.47 4.01
C MET A 75 -2.28 24.48 3.15
N ILE A 76 -3.57 24.64 3.39
CA ILE A 76 -4.41 25.66 2.73
C ILE A 76 -4.43 27.00 3.47
N GLY A 77 -3.72 27.11 4.60
CA GLY A 77 -3.64 28.34 5.40
C GLY A 77 -4.86 28.64 6.29
N GLU A 78 -5.75 27.67 6.51
CA GLU A 78 -7.00 27.85 7.26
C GLU A 78 -7.18 26.74 8.32
N PRO A 79 -6.37 26.73 9.42
CA PRO A 79 -6.47 25.72 10.48
C PRO A 79 -7.88 25.67 11.09
N PHE A 80 -8.36 24.44 11.35
CA PHE A 80 -9.68 24.14 11.92
C PHE A 80 -10.89 24.47 11.05
N LYS A 81 -10.69 24.86 9.77
CA LYS A 81 -11.78 25.19 8.85
C LYS A 81 -12.80 24.05 8.70
N TYR A 82 -12.33 22.81 8.68
CA TYR A 82 -13.16 21.62 8.48
C TYR A 82 -13.36 20.80 9.76
N LYS A 83 -13.14 21.41 10.92
CA LYS A 83 -13.29 20.74 12.23
C LYS A 83 -14.67 20.08 12.42
N ASN A 84 -15.72 20.69 11.84
CA ASN A 84 -17.09 20.22 11.90
C ASN A 84 -17.61 19.76 10.53
N SER A 85 -16.74 19.29 9.64
CA SER A 85 -17.09 18.79 8.32
C SER A 85 -16.73 17.30 8.16
N SER A 86 -17.50 16.61 7.33
CA SER A 86 -17.24 15.23 6.94
C SER A 86 -16.19 15.19 5.83
N VAL A 87 -14.96 14.81 6.17
CA VAL A 87 -13.82 14.83 5.25
C VAL A 87 -13.41 13.42 4.86
N TRP A 88 -13.33 13.16 3.54
CA TRP A 88 -12.99 11.87 2.96
C TRP A 88 -11.96 12.04 1.84
N ASN A 89 -11.15 11.02 1.62
CA ASN A 89 -10.14 11.01 0.56
C ASN A 89 -10.45 9.92 -0.46
N ALA A 90 -10.40 10.29 -1.74
CA ALA A 90 -10.54 9.36 -2.85
C ALA A 90 -9.19 9.05 -3.51
N ALA A 91 -9.18 8.06 -4.38
CA ALA A 91 -8.01 7.73 -5.18
C ALA A 91 -7.45 8.96 -5.91
N GLY A 92 -6.13 9.05 -5.99
CA GLY A 92 -5.44 10.18 -6.61
C GLY A 92 -5.30 11.42 -5.72
N ASN A 93 -5.46 11.28 -4.41
CA ASN A 93 -5.35 12.35 -3.41
C ASN A 93 -6.40 13.46 -3.58
N TYR A 94 -7.60 13.10 -4.02
CA TYR A 94 -8.74 14.01 -4.02
C TYR A 94 -9.46 13.95 -2.68
N TYR A 95 -9.70 15.12 -2.09
CA TYR A 95 -10.47 15.23 -0.87
C TYR A 95 -11.91 15.66 -1.18
N TYR A 96 -12.83 15.12 -0.41
CA TYR A 96 -14.23 15.53 -0.39
C TYR A 96 -14.55 16.09 1.01
N VAL A 97 -15.15 17.26 1.03
CA VAL A 97 -15.62 17.93 2.24
C VAL A 97 -17.12 18.10 2.10
N ASP A 98 -17.89 17.49 2.98
CA ASP A 98 -19.36 17.49 2.95
C ASP A 98 -19.93 17.15 1.55
N GLY A 99 -19.36 16.09 0.95
CA GLY A 99 -19.75 15.59 -0.39
C GLY A 99 -19.22 16.40 -1.57
N LYS A 100 -18.56 17.52 -1.35
CA LYS A 100 -18.01 18.36 -2.41
C LYS A 100 -16.51 18.17 -2.57
N LYS A 101 -16.08 18.00 -3.82
CA LYS A 101 -14.66 17.84 -4.13
C LYS A 101 -13.88 19.10 -3.81
N LEU A 102 -12.86 18.95 -2.98
CA LEU A 102 -11.89 20.01 -2.69
C LEU A 102 -10.82 20.02 -3.76
N THR A 103 -10.56 21.20 -4.35
CA THR A 103 -9.49 21.37 -5.32
C THR A 103 -8.17 21.50 -4.57
N PHE A 104 -7.41 20.40 -4.46
CA PHE A 104 -6.08 20.35 -3.88
C PHE A 104 -5.16 19.54 -4.81
N SER A 105 -3.98 20.08 -5.09
CA SER A 105 -2.99 19.41 -5.94
C SER A 105 -1.75 19.03 -5.13
N VAL A 106 -1.36 17.76 -5.17
CA VAL A 106 -0.10 17.28 -4.58
C VAL A 106 1.12 18.03 -5.14
N LYS A 107 1.03 18.58 -6.35
CA LYS A 107 2.12 19.41 -6.91
C LYS A 107 2.36 20.67 -6.09
N GLN A 108 1.35 21.19 -5.40
CA GLN A 108 1.48 22.33 -4.51
C GLN A 108 2.32 22.02 -3.26
N THR A 109 2.44 20.75 -2.86
CA THR A 109 3.28 20.37 -1.71
C THR A 109 4.75 20.71 -1.91
N LYS A 110 5.24 20.71 -3.16
CA LYS A 110 6.62 21.12 -3.49
C LYS A 110 6.93 22.58 -3.16
N LEU A 111 5.89 23.42 -3.05
CA LEU A 111 6.00 24.83 -2.72
C LEU A 111 5.87 25.10 -1.20
N LEU A 112 5.53 24.08 -0.43
CA LEU A 112 5.29 24.19 1.01
C LEU A 112 6.56 23.87 1.80
N ASN A 113 6.78 24.61 2.87
CA ASN A 113 7.88 24.34 3.77
C ASN A 113 7.47 23.31 4.83
N ALA A 114 7.92 22.07 4.69
CA ALA A 114 7.59 20.99 5.60
C ALA A 114 7.96 21.26 7.07
N LYS A 115 9.06 21.96 7.33
CA LYS A 115 9.48 22.34 8.69
C LYS A 115 8.51 23.33 9.33
N MET A 116 8.00 24.31 8.56
CA MET A 116 6.98 25.25 9.05
C MET A 116 5.66 24.54 9.32
N ILE A 117 5.24 23.65 8.43
CA ILE A 117 4.03 22.83 8.62
C ILE A 117 4.17 21.98 9.87
N ARG A 118 5.30 21.31 10.07
CA ARG A 118 5.56 20.52 11.27
C ARG A 118 5.43 21.35 12.53
N LYS A 119 6.04 22.52 12.55
CA LYS A 119 5.94 23.45 13.69
C LYS A 119 4.49 23.82 14.00
N GLN A 120 3.69 24.16 12.98
CA GLN A 120 2.27 24.47 13.16
C GLN A 120 1.45 23.26 13.65
N LEU A 121 1.75 22.05 13.14
CA LEU A 121 1.13 20.83 13.65
C LEU A 121 1.42 20.63 15.13
N ASP A 122 2.66 20.80 15.57
CA ASP A 122 3.06 20.63 16.96
C ASP A 122 2.37 21.70 17.86
N GLU A 123 2.20 22.94 17.39
CA GLU A 123 1.53 24.01 18.13
C GLU A 123 -0.01 23.83 18.21
N LEU A 124 -0.62 23.20 17.21
CA LEU A 124 -2.08 23.13 17.08
C LEU A 124 -2.68 21.75 17.39
N SER A 125 -1.85 20.72 17.53
CA SER A 125 -2.31 19.33 17.72
C SER A 125 -3.21 19.15 18.94
N ASP A 126 -2.91 19.82 20.05
CA ASP A 126 -3.67 19.73 21.31
C ASP A 126 -5.10 20.31 21.20
N GLN A 127 -5.35 21.19 20.21
CA GLN A 127 -6.67 21.77 19.94
C GLN A 127 -7.51 20.93 18.97
N ASN A 128 -6.91 19.87 18.43
CA ASN A 128 -7.57 18.97 17.51
C ASN A 128 -8.55 18.06 18.26
N SER A 129 -9.79 17.88 17.71
CA SER A 129 -10.85 17.12 18.36
C SER A 129 -11.37 16.03 17.43
N TYR A 130 -11.70 14.91 18.03
CA TYR A 130 -12.36 13.76 17.40
C TYR A 130 -13.90 13.83 17.47
N ASP A 131 -14.50 14.73 18.26
CA ASP A 131 -15.95 14.73 18.57
C ASP A 131 -16.84 14.67 17.34
N PHE A 132 -16.58 15.55 16.36
CA PHE A 132 -17.35 15.54 15.12
C PHE A 132 -17.05 14.31 14.26
N PHE A 133 -15.77 13.94 14.17
CA PHE A 133 -15.32 12.77 13.42
C PHE A 133 -16.01 11.51 13.93
N ASP A 134 -15.94 11.22 15.23
CA ASP A 134 -16.53 10.03 15.84
C ASP A 134 -18.05 9.99 15.65
N LYS A 135 -18.73 11.13 15.82
CA LYS A 135 -20.17 11.24 15.56
C LYS A 135 -20.53 10.97 14.11
N ASN A 136 -19.74 11.47 13.16
CA ASN A 136 -19.99 11.28 11.74
C ASN A 136 -19.65 9.84 11.32
N ILE A 137 -18.53 9.29 11.78
CA ILE A 137 -18.18 7.88 11.60
C ILE A 137 -19.25 6.96 12.17
N GLY A 138 -19.81 7.25 13.37
CA GLY A 138 -20.92 6.48 13.90
C GLY A 138 -22.10 6.37 12.94
N LYS A 139 -22.50 7.46 12.28
CA LYS A 139 -23.53 7.44 11.23
C LYS A 139 -23.11 6.58 10.03
N PHE A 140 -21.86 6.73 9.59
CA PHE A 140 -21.31 5.95 8.48
C PHE A 140 -21.37 4.45 8.75
N LEU A 141 -21.02 4.01 9.95
CA LEU A 141 -21.04 2.60 10.35
C LEU A 141 -22.48 2.04 10.40
N ILE A 142 -23.42 2.80 10.94
CA ILE A 142 -24.84 2.42 10.99
C ILE A 142 -25.39 2.26 9.56
N ALA A 143 -25.13 3.25 8.71
CA ALA A 143 -25.66 3.27 7.35
C ALA A 143 -25.09 2.15 6.46
N ASN A 144 -23.85 1.72 6.70
CA ASN A 144 -23.18 0.69 5.89
C ASN A 144 -23.14 -0.68 6.59
N ARG A 145 -23.95 -0.90 7.64
CA ARG A 145 -23.96 -2.14 8.44
C ARG A 145 -24.24 -3.38 7.59
N HIS A 146 -25.15 -3.27 6.62
CA HIS A 146 -25.47 -4.37 5.72
C HIS A 146 -24.23 -4.79 4.91
N ARG A 147 -23.51 -3.82 4.34
CA ARG A 147 -22.27 -4.07 3.61
C ARG A 147 -21.21 -4.74 4.49
N TYR A 148 -20.99 -4.23 5.70
CA TYR A 148 -20.07 -4.84 6.68
C TYR A 148 -20.40 -6.31 6.95
N ASN A 149 -21.66 -6.62 7.25
CA ASN A 149 -22.09 -7.97 7.52
C ASN A 149 -21.85 -8.90 6.33
N TYR A 150 -22.15 -8.43 5.12
CA TYR A 150 -21.97 -9.20 3.91
C TYR A 150 -20.49 -9.55 3.68
N ILE A 151 -19.60 -8.54 3.64
CA ILE A 151 -18.19 -8.76 3.32
C ILE A 151 -17.44 -9.55 4.40
N SER A 152 -17.76 -9.32 5.67
CA SER A 152 -17.12 -10.02 6.79
C SER A 152 -17.53 -11.48 6.86
N ASN A 153 -18.82 -11.79 6.68
CA ASN A 153 -19.31 -13.17 6.69
C ASN A 153 -18.75 -13.97 5.48
N GLU A 154 -18.78 -13.38 4.29
CA GLU A 154 -18.23 -13.98 3.08
C GLU A 154 -16.73 -14.30 3.23
N ALA A 155 -15.95 -13.35 3.73
CA ALA A 155 -14.52 -13.56 3.95
C ALA A 155 -14.23 -14.62 5.02
N MET A 156 -14.99 -14.64 6.11
CA MET A 156 -14.84 -15.67 7.16
C MET A 156 -15.24 -17.05 6.68
N GLU A 157 -16.29 -17.17 5.90
CA GLU A 157 -16.70 -18.44 5.29
C GLU A 157 -15.65 -18.97 4.32
N TYR A 158 -15.12 -18.09 3.45
CA TYR A 158 -14.01 -18.42 2.56
C TYR A 158 -12.77 -18.90 3.34
N ILE A 159 -12.40 -18.24 4.44
CA ILE A 159 -11.28 -18.66 5.30
C ILE A 159 -11.52 -20.07 5.86
N ARG A 160 -12.71 -20.35 6.38
CA ARG A 160 -13.06 -21.69 6.92
C ARG A 160 -12.95 -22.77 5.84
N THR A 161 -13.48 -22.51 4.66
CA THR A 161 -13.39 -23.43 3.51
C THR A 161 -11.94 -23.71 3.11
N MET A 162 -11.11 -22.67 3.06
CA MET A 162 -9.69 -22.84 2.69
C MET A 162 -8.87 -23.55 3.78
N ALA A 163 -9.25 -23.41 5.04
CA ALA A 163 -8.58 -24.01 6.19
C ALA A 163 -9.08 -25.43 6.50
N GLU A 164 -10.13 -25.92 5.83
CA GLU A 164 -10.68 -27.25 6.07
C GLU A 164 -9.63 -28.35 5.85
N GLY A 165 -9.44 -29.20 6.86
CA GLY A 165 -8.42 -30.26 6.84
C GLY A 165 -6.97 -29.81 6.92
N VAL A 166 -6.70 -28.52 7.19
CA VAL A 166 -5.35 -27.97 7.36
C VAL A 166 -5.07 -27.75 8.86
N SER A 167 -3.95 -28.28 9.35
CA SER A 167 -3.54 -28.08 10.74
C SER A 167 -3.08 -26.63 10.98
N LEU A 168 -3.27 -26.13 12.22
CA LEU A 168 -2.73 -24.82 12.63
C LEU A 168 -1.20 -24.72 12.46
N THR A 169 -0.49 -25.85 12.52
CA THR A 169 0.97 -25.93 12.29
C THR A 169 1.36 -25.86 10.82
N GLU A 170 0.39 -25.93 9.91
CA GLU A 170 0.58 -25.88 8.45
C GLU A 170 0.06 -24.57 7.86
N MET A 171 -0.31 -23.59 8.69
CA MET A 171 -0.82 -22.32 8.23
C MET A 171 -0.19 -21.13 8.95
N PHE A 172 -0.21 -19.98 8.29
CA PHE A 172 0.16 -18.71 8.92
C PHE A 172 -0.48 -17.51 8.22
N VAL A 173 -0.52 -16.38 8.93
CA VAL A 173 -0.90 -15.07 8.40
C VAL A 173 0.36 -14.29 8.05
N SER A 174 0.45 -13.79 6.82
CA SER A 174 1.50 -12.86 6.42
C SER A 174 1.14 -11.46 6.95
N PHE A 175 1.73 -11.10 8.07
CA PHE A 175 1.43 -9.86 8.79
C PHE A 175 2.47 -8.79 8.48
N SER A 176 2.04 -7.63 7.98
CA SER A 176 2.93 -6.52 7.62
C SER A 176 2.79 -5.29 8.52
N GLY A 177 1.84 -5.30 9.46
CA GLY A 177 1.49 -4.13 10.25
C GLY A 177 0.74 -3.05 9.47
N GLY A 178 0.31 -3.33 8.24
CA GLY A 178 -0.58 -2.48 7.45
C GLY A 178 -2.05 -2.86 7.65
N LYS A 179 -2.97 -1.93 7.36
CA LYS A 179 -4.42 -2.08 7.57
C LYS A 179 -5.01 -3.37 6.99
N ASP A 180 -4.59 -3.74 5.78
CA ASP A 180 -5.10 -4.92 5.07
C ASP A 180 -4.67 -6.22 5.77
N SER A 181 -3.42 -6.32 6.21
CA SER A 181 -2.93 -7.47 6.99
C SER A 181 -3.52 -7.54 8.39
N THR A 182 -3.87 -6.40 8.99
CA THR A 182 -4.59 -6.32 10.27
C THR A 182 -6.00 -6.88 10.13
N VAL A 183 -6.74 -6.48 9.09
CA VAL A 183 -8.08 -7.01 8.78
C VAL A 183 -8.02 -8.52 8.54
N VAL A 184 -7.08 -9.01 7.73
CA VAL A 184 -6.94 -10.46 7.48
C VAL A 184 -6.57 -11.21 8.74
N SER A 185 -5.71 -10.67 9.59
CA SER A 185 -5.39 -11.24 10.89
C SER A 185 -6.66 -11.45 11.73
N ASP A 186 -7.44 -10.40 11.94
CA ASP A 186 -8.67 -10.46 12.74
C ASP A 186 -9.72 -11.41 12.12
N LEU A 187 -9.92 -11.37 10.80
CA LEU A 187 -10.81 -12.28 10.09
C LEU A 187 -10.41 -13.75 10.27
N VAL A 188 -9.12 -14.07 10.17
CA VAL A 188 -8.60 -15.44 10.33
C VAL A 188 -8.80 -15.91 11.76
N LEU A 189 -8.46 -15.09 12.77
CA LEU A 189 -8.62 -15.45 14.17
C LEU A 189 -10.09 -15.67 14.52
N ARG A 190 -10.99 -14.84 14.03
CA ARG A 190 -12.45 -14.99 14.22
C ARG A 190 -13.01 -16.18 13.45
N ALA A 191 -12.64 -16.38 12.20
CA ALA A 191 -13.16 -17.48 11.38
C ALA A 191 -12.78 -18.85 11.96
N LEU A 192 -11.56 -18.99 12.47
CA LEU A 192 -11.05 -20.23 13.05
C LEU A 192 -11.37 -20.37 14.56
N GLY A 193 -11.89 -19.33 15.20
CA GLY A 193 -12.24 -19.35 16.63
C GLY A 193 -11.05 -19.53 17.56
N THR A 194 -9.83 -19.20 17.12
CA THR A 194 -8.60 -19.35 17.91
C THR A 194 -7.62 -18.23 17.65
N GLN A 195 -6.87 -17.85 18.67
CA GLN A 195 -5.75 -16.91 18.56
C GLN A 195 -4.41 -17.60 18.28
N GLN A 196 -4.35 -18.93 18.23
CA GLN A 196 -3.10 -19.69 18.11
C GLN A 196 -2.64 -19.86 16.64
N VAL A 197 -2.98 -18.93 15.78
CA VAL A 197 -2.50 -18.93 14.39
C VAL A 197 -1.16 -18.19 14.31
N LEU A 198 -0.17 -18.83 13.69
CA LEU A 198 1.14 -18.22 13.48
C LEU A 198 1.02 -16.96 12.60
N HIS A 199 1.65 -15.88 13.03
CA HIS A 199 1.84 -14.67 12.22
C HIS A 199 3.30 -14.50 11.87
N LEU A 200 3.60 -14.21 10.60
CA LEU A 200 4.95 -13.97 10.14
C LEU A 200 5.11 -12.51 9.72
N TYR A 201 5.89 -11.76 10.49
CA TYR A 201 6.20 -10.35 10.24
C TYR A 201 7.58 -10.21 9.57
N GLY A 202 7.64 -9.52 8.43
CA GLY A 202 8.89 -9.21 7.75
C GLY A 202 9.43 -7.85 8.20
N ASP A 203 10.51 -7.84 8.98
CA ASP A 203 11.22 -6.63 9.40
C ASP A 203 12.33 -6.31 8.39
N THR A 204 12.10 -5.28 7.58
CA THR A 204 13.08 -4.79 6.61
C THR A 204 14.04 -3.76 7.22
N THR A 205 13.82 -3.34 8.46
CA THR A 205 14.44 -2.20 9.17
C THR A 205 14.02 -0.81 8.68
N LEU A 206 13.34 -0.75 7.53
CA LEU A 206 12.93 0.47 6.84
C LEU A 206 11.43 0.80 7.06
N GLU A 207 10.78 0.16 8.02
CA GLU A 207 9.39 0.44 8.38
C GLU A 207 9.26 1.83 9.02
N PHE A 208 8.10 2.45 8.81
CA PHE A 208 7.73 3.67 9.54
C PHE A 208 7.83 3.45 11.06
N PRO A 209 8.23 4.48 11.84
CA PRO A 209 8.23 4.40 13.30
C PRO A 209 6.88 3.94 13.87
N GLU A 210 5.76 4.43 13.32
CA GLU A 210 4.40 4.06 13.70
C GLU A 210 4.12 2.58 13.44
N SER A 211 4.72 2.00 12.40
CA SER A 211 4.59 0.55 12.13
C SER A 211 5.27 -0.29 13.20
N LYS A 212 6.44 0.13 13.66
CA LYS A 212 7.16 -0.56 14.75
C LYS A 212 6.38 -0.46 16.06
N LYS A 213 5.82 0.73 16.36
CA LYS A 213 4.96 0.96 17.53
C LYS A 213 3.70 0.09 17.44
N TYR A 214 3.04 0.07 16.29
CA TYR A 214 1.83 -0.73 16.09
C TYR A 214 2.08 -2.24 16.23
N VAL A 215 3.13 -2.78 15.59
CA VAL A 215 3.48 -4.20 15.73
C VAL A 215 3.77 -4.57 17.19
N LYS A 216 4.35 -3.66 17.98
CA LYS A 216 4.56 -3.87 19.41
C LYS A 216 3.21 -3.93 20.15
N ARG A 217 2.32 -2.96 19.96
CA ARG A 217 0.96 -2.97 20.55
C ARG A 217 0.20 -4.23 20.15
N PHE A 218 0.23 -4.59 18.87
CA PHE A 218 -0.44 -5.78 18.37
C PHE A 218 0.01 -7.06 19.12
N LYS A 219 1.32 -7.19 19.41
CA LYS A 219 1.85 -8.32 20.21
C LYS A 219 1.34 -8.30 21.65
N GLU A 220 1.25 -7.13 22.25
CA GLU A 220 0.75 -6.93 23.62
C GLU A 220 -0.74 -7.26 23.72
N ASP A 221 -1.53 -6.85 22.73
CA ASP A 221 -2.98 -7.08 22.68
C ASP A 221 -3.36 -8.52 22.29
N HIS A 222 -2.44 -9.25 21.65
CA HIS A 222 -2.65 -10.64 21.19
C HIS A 222 -1.64 -11.61 21.80
N PRO A 223 -1.60 -11.78 23.16
CA PRO A 223 -0.56 -12.55 23.84
C PRO A 223 -0.59 -14.05 23.50
N LYS A 224 -1.69 -14.57 22.99
CA LYS A 224 -1.82 -15.97 22.55
C LYS A 224 -1.45 -16.20 21.09
N THR A 225 -1.23 -15.13 20.31
CA THR A 225 -0.85 -15.20 18.91
C THR A 225 0.66 -15.21 18.77
N LEU A 226 1.21 -16.28 18.20
CA LEU A 226 2.65 -16.38 17.96
C LEU A 226 3.03 -15.50 16.77
N ILE A 227 3.76 -14.42 17.03
CA ILE A 227 4.27 -13.51 15.99
C ILE A 227 5.77 -13.66 15.86
N LEU A 228 6.21 -14.28 14.77
CA LEU A 228 7.63 -14.44 14.45
C LEU A 228 8.10 -13.38 13.48
N THR A 229 9.29 -12.86 13.73
CA THR A 229 9.91 -11.85 12.88
C THR A 229 10.92 -12.50 11.95
N ALA A 230 10.79 -12.22 10.65
CA ALA A 230 11.77 -12.52 9.63
C ALA A 230 12.58 -11.27 9.31
N LYS A 231 13.88 -11.29 9.59
CA LYS A 231 14.82 -10.17 9.41
C LYS A 231 16.11 -10.65 8.79
N ASN A 232 16.65 -9.88 7.87
CA ASN A 232 18.03 -10.06 7.42
C ASN A 232 18.95 -9.37 8.42
N LYS A 233 19.89 -10.13 9.01
CA LYS A 233 20.86 -9.63 9.99
C LYS A 233 22.25 -9.42 9.39
N ASP A 234 22.48 -9.93 8.17
CA ASP A 234 23.81 -10.04 7.57
C ASP A 234 24.15 -8.85 6.70
N LYS A 235 23.17 -8.00 6.38
CA LYS A 235 23.32 -6.87 5.46
C LYS A 235 22.73 -5.61 6.05
N ASN A 236 23.41 -4.49 5.83
CA ASN A 236 22.95 -3.15 6.14
C ASN A 236 22.41 -2.49 4.86
N PHE A 237 21.30 -1.77 4.97
CA PHE A 237 20.67 -1.12 3.81
C PHE A 237 21.53 0.02 3.25
N GLU A 238 22.11 0.84 4.11
CA GLU A 238 22.96 1.98 3.72
C GLU A 238 24.22 1.52 3.01
N GLU A 239 24.91 0.51 3.56
CA GLU A 239 26.08 -0.12 2.92
C GLU A 239 25.77 -0.69 1.54
N LEU A 240 24.59 -1.32 1.39
CA LEU A 240 24.18 -1.83 0.08
C LEU A 240 23.80 -0.71 -0.89
N CYS A 241 23.26 0.42 -0.41
CA CYS A 241 23.05 1.60 -1.25
C CYS A 241 24.37 2.19 -1.77
N GLU A 242 25.45 2.14 -0.98
CA GLU A 242 26.77 2.59 -1.43
C GLU A 242 27.38 1.66 -2.47
N GLN A 243 27.19 0.35 -2.33
CA GLN A 243 27.72 -0.69 -3.22
C GLN A 243 26.92 -0.83 -4.50
N LEU A 244 25.59 -0.92 -4.41
CA LEU A 244 24.67 -1.23 -5.52
C LEU A 244 23.95 0.00 -6.06
N GLY A 245 24.05 1.14 -5.38
CA GLY A 245 23.17 2.28 -5.56
C GLY A 245 21.81 2.13 -4.87
N PRO A 246 21.06 3.24 -4.68
CA PRO A 246 19.75 3.21 -4.07
C PRO A 246 18.77 2.36 -4.89
N PRO A 247 17.82 1.66 -4.24
CA PRO A 247 16.84 0.87 -4.97
C PRO A 247 15.95 1.75 -5.84
N SER A 248 15.58 1.26 -7.02
CA SER A 248 14.66 1.92 -7.93
C SER A 248 13.38 1.09 -8.15
N ARG A 249 12.42 1.62 -8.90
CA ARG A 249 11.19 0.88 -9.25
C ARG A 249 11.47 -0.35 -10.13
N VAL A 250 12.51 -0.29 -10.92
CA VAL A 250 12.95 -1.39 -11.80
C VAL A 250 13.83 -2.37 -11.02
N MET A 251 14.75 -1.85 -10.21
CA MET A 251 15.73 -2.64 -9.47
C MET A 251 15.45 -2.58 -7.96
N ARG A 252 14.57 -3.46 -7.49
CA ARG A 252 14.14 -3.54 -6.09
C ARG A 252 14.91 -4.60 -5.30
N TRP A 253 16.23 -4.53 -5.35
CA TRP A 253 17.12 -5.45 -4.62
C TRP A 253 16.80 -5.50 -3.11
N CYS A 254 16.37 -4.36 -2.54
CA CYS A 254 15.97 -4.28 -1.13
C CYS A 254 14.80 -5.22 -0.79
N CYS A 255 13.82 -5.36 -1.69
CA CYS A 255 12.71 -6.30 -1.47
C CYS A 255 13.20 -7.75 -1.47
N THR A 256 14.13 -8.10 -2.35
CA THR A 256 14.70 -9.46 -2.43
C THR A 256 15.53 -9.78 -1.21
N ILE A 257 16.40 -8.87 -0.78
CA ILE A 257 17.34 -9.11 0.32
C ILE A 257 16.65 -9.03 1.69
N PHE A 258 15.93 -7.93 1.96
CA PHE A 258 15.39 -7.64 3.30
C PHE A 258 13.99 -8.17 3.55
N LYS A 259 13.16 -8.35 2.53
CA LYS A 259 11.78 -8.80 2.69
C LYS A 259 11.59 -10.23 2.23
N THR A 260 11.62 -10.47 0.92
CA THR A 260 11.25 -11.78 0.36
C THR A 260 12.23 -12.88 0.78
N GLY A 261 13.54 -12.63 0.68
CA GLY A 261 14.56 -13.62 1.05
C GLY A 261 14.55 -13.92 2.55
N ALA A 262 14.38 -12.91 3.40
CA ALA A 262 14.28 -13.11 4.85
C ALA A 262 13.05 -13.95 5.23
N ILE A 263 11.88 -13.63 4.63
CA ILE A 263 10.64 -14.39 4.84
C ILE A 263 10.79 -15.83 4.33
N GLN A 264 11.34 -16.02 3.13
CA GLN A 264 11.54 -17.34 2.54
C GLN A 264 12.41 -18.23 3.41
N ARG A 265 13.57 -17.74 3.88
CA ARG A 265 14.44 -18.49 4.81
C ARG A 265 13.69 -18.88 6.09
N LYS A 266 12.89 -17.95 6.63
CA LYS A 266 12.10 -18.22 7.85
C LYS A 266 11.05 -19.30 7.61
N ILE A 267 10.32 -19.25 6.49
CA ILE A 267 9.34 -20.26 6.11
C ILE A 267 9.99 -21.62 5.93
N GLN A 268 11.12 -21.68 5.20
CA GLN A 268 11.86 -22.94 4.99
C GLN A 268 12.32 -23.58 6.31
N THR A 269 12.68 -22.76 7.30
CA THR A 269 13.07 -23.25 8.63
C THR A 269 11.86 -23.75 9.43
N LEU A 270 10.77 -22.98 9.45
CA LEU A 270 9.58 -23.27 10.27
C LEU A 270 8.77 -24.47 9.73
N PHE A 271 8.69 -24.57 8.42
CA PHE A 271 7.84 -25.55 7.73
C PHE A 271 8.66 -26.63 6.99
N LYS A 272 9.88 -26.90 7.45
CA LYS A 272 10.83 -27.84 6.79
C LYS A 272 10.22 -29.21 6.51
N ASN A 273 9.35 -29.70 7.38
CA ASN A 273 8.75 -31.03 7.28
C ASN A 273 7.33 -31.01 6.72
N GLN A 274 6.79 -29.84 6.38
CA GLN A 274 5.44 -29.71 5.87
C GLN A 274 5.40 -29.91 4.36
N LYS A 275 4.44 -30.72 3.89
CA LYS A 275 4.20 -30.96 2.44
C LYS A 275 3.33 -29.88 1.82
N ARG A 276 2.61 -29.12 2.64
CA ARG A 276 1.69 -28.08 2.20
C ARG A 276 1.66 -26.98 3.26
N ILE A 277 1.62 -25.73 2.84
CA ILE A 277 1.55 -24.56 3.72
C ILE A 277 0.44 -23.67 3.21
N LEU A 278 -0.54 -23.37 4.06
CA LEU A 278 -1.61 -22.41 3.76
C LEU A 278 -1.20 -21.03 4.30
N THR A 279 -1.20 -20.03 3.43
CA THR A 279 -0.83 -18.65 3.83
C THR A 279 -1.94 -17.68 3.52
N PHE A 280 -2.34 -16.90 4.53
CA PHE A 280 -3.32 -15.83 4.39
C PHE A 280 -2.63 -14.49 4.13
N TYR A 281 -3.00 -13.81 3.04
CA TYR A 281 -2.45 -12.53 2.64
C TYR A 281 -3.51 -11.41 2.61
N GLY A 282 -3.14 -10.24 3.11
CA GLY A 282 -3.93 -9.00 2.94
C GLY A 282 -3.60 -8.33 1.59
N ILE A 283 -3.96 -8.98 0.48
CA ILE A 283 -3.77 -8.45 -0.87
C ILE A 283 -5.13 -8.07 -1.45
N ARG A 284 -5.21 -6.92 -2.14
CA ARG A 284 -6.41 -6.46 -2.83
C ARG A 284 -6.09 -6.10 -4.27
N ARG A 285 -7.01 -6.40 -5.21
CA ARG A 285 -6.86 -6.10 -6.64
C ARG A 285 -6.76 -4.59 -6.90
N ASN A 286 -7.53 -3.80 -6.17
CA ASN A 286 -7.59 -2.35 -6.34
C ASN A 286 -6.32 -1.59 -5.92
N GLU A 287 -5.35 -2.24 -5.29
CA GLU A 287 -4.12 -1.57 -4.85
C GLU A 287 -3.15 -1.22 -6.00
N SER A 288 -3.20 -1.95 -7.12
CA SER A 288 -2.37 -1.66 -8.30
C SER A 288 -2.77 -2.50 -9.51
N ASN A 289 -2.45 -2.00 -10.72
CA ASN A 289 -2.66 -2.73 -11.98
C ASN A 289 -2.00 -4.11 -12.00
N SER A 290 -0.87 -4.27 -11.31
CA SER A 290 -0.19 -5.55 -11.18
C SER A 290 -1.00 -6.54 -10.32
N ARG A 291 -1.61 -6.06 -9.23
CA ARG A 291 -2.41 -6.90 -8.33
C ARG A 291 -3.79 -7.21 -8.87
N ASN A 292 -4.31 -6.41 -9.79
CA ASN A 292 -5.58 -6.68 -10.46
C ASN A 292 -5.60 -8.05 -11.18
N LYS A 293 -4.41 -8.56 -11.52
CA LYS A 293 -4.24 -9.87 -12.17
C LYS A 293 -4.15 -11.06 -11.19
N TYR A 294 -4.19 -10.83 -9.90
CA TYR A 294 -4.04 -11.88 -8.90
C TYR A 294 -5.36 -12.63 -8.70
N ASP A 295 -5.25 -13.93 -8.57
CA ASP A 295 -6.36 -14.79 -8.17
C ASP A 295 -6.52 -14.76 -6.64
N ARG A 296 -7.71 -15.06 -6.18
CA ARG A 296 -8.02 -15.12 -4.74
C ARG A 296 -7.22 -16.22 -4.05
N GLU A 297 -6.93 -17.26 -4.81
CA GLU A 297 -6.10 -18.40 -4.45
C GLU A 297 -5.05 -18.62 -5.54
N SER A 298 -3.82 -18.91 -5.12
CA SER A 298 -2.74 -19.27 -6.06
C SER A 298 -1.66 -20.09 -5.35
N ASP A 299 -0.94 -20.89 -6.11
CA ASP A 299 0.31 -21.48 -5.65
C ASP A 299 1.39 -20.38 -5.62
N SER A 300 2.27 -20.45 -4.64
CA SER A 300 3.36 -19.47 -4.53
C SER A 300 4.39 -19.74 -5.63
N PRO A 301 4.70 -18.76 -6.49
CA PRO A 301 5.75 -18.94 -7.50
C PRO A 301 7.16 -19.07 -6.90
N LYS A 302 7.31 -18.79 -5.60
CA LYS A 302 8.60 -18.78 -4.90
C LYS A 302 8.82 -19.97 -3.98
N ILE A 303 7.75 -20.60 -3.51
CA ILE A 303 7.79 -21.72 -2.56
C ILE A 303 6.77 -22.75 -3.01
N ALA A 304 7.25 -23.82 -3.65
CA ALA A 304 6.42 -24.83 -4.32
C ALA A 304 5.35 -25.52 -3.44
N VAL A 305 5.55 -25.52 -2.13
CA VAL A 305 4.59 -26.14 -1.17
C VAL A 305 3.60 -25.15 -0.58
N GLN A 306 3.70 -23.85 -0.96
CA GLN A 306 2.88 -22.80 -0.37
C GLN A 306 1.67 -22.46 -1.23
N ARG A 307 0.48 -22.70 -0.69
CA ARG A 307 -0.79 -22.22 -1.19
C ARG A 307 -1.10 -20.87 -0.55
N THR A 308 -1.36 -19.87 -1.36
CA THR A 308 -1.65 -18.51 -0.91
C THR A 308 -3.11 -18.18 -1.12
N VAL A 309 -3.76 -17.62 -0.12
CA VAL A 309 -5.16 -17.19 -0.17
C VAL A 309 -5.30 -15.74 0.27
N SER A 310 -6.13 -14.99 -0.42
CA SER A 310 -6.38 -13.57 -0.17
C SER A 310 -7.86 -13.33 0.12
N PRO A 311 -8.30 -13.45 1.39
CA PRO A 311 -9.71 -13.38 1.75
C PRO A 311 -10.40 -12.09 1.33
N ILE A 312 -9.67 -10.98 1.34
CA ILE A 312 -10.15 -9.62 1.05
C ILE A 312 -9.76 -9.12 -0.35
N ILE A 313 -9.50 -10.04 -1.29
CA ILE A 313 -8.92 -9.70 -2.62
C ILE A 313 -9.73 -8.65 -3.38
N ASP A 314 -11.05 -8.65 -3.25
CA ASP A 314 -11.97 -7.78 -3.96
C ASP A 314 -12.49 -6.61 -3.10
N TRP A 315 -11.96 -6.44 -1.88
CA TRP A 315 -12.36 -5.33 -1.01
C TRP A 315 -11.79 -4.00 -1.50
N MET A 316 -12.59 -2.95 -1.34
CA MET A 316 -12.17 -1.56 -1.52
C MET A 316 -11.45 -1.02 -0.27
N ASP A 317 -10.83 0.15 -0.36
CA ASP A 317 -10.40 0.88 0.85
C ASP A 317 -11.58 1.21 1.75
N PHE A 318 -12.72 1.56 1.16
CA PHE A 318 -13.99 1.74 1.86
C PHE A 318 -14.36 0.55 2.74
N ASP A 319 -14.26 -0.67 2.21
CA ASP A 319 -14.58 -1.90 2.92
C ASP A 319 -13.60 -2.19 4.07
N VAL A 320 -12.31 -1.97 3.82
CA VAL A 320 -11.26 -2.14 4.84
C VAL A 320 -11.49 -1.19 6.01
N TRP A 321 -11.79 0.08 5.74
CA TRP A 321 -12.06 1.07 6.78
C TRP A 321 -13.41 0.83 7.47
N LEU A 322 -14.43 0.42 6.72
CA LEU A 322 -15.69 0.00 7.31
C LEU A 322 -15.51 -1.15 8.30
N TYR A 323 -14.67 -2.14 7.96
CA TYR A 323 -14.36 -3.26 8.84
C TYR A 323 -13.60 -2.80 10.09
N LEU A 324 -12.48 -2.10 9.93
CA LEU A 324 -11.63 -1.62 11.03
C LEU A 324 -12.41 -0.78 12.04
N LEU A 325 -13.19 0.18 11.54
CA LEU A 325 -13.94 1.09 12.37
C LEU A 325 -15.18 0.43 13.03
N THR A 326 -15.81 -0.56 12.35
CA THR A 326 -16.94 -1.31 12.93
C THR A 326 -16.48 -2.26 14.05
N THR A 327 -15.35 -2.93 13.85
CA THR A 327 -14.80 -3.87 14.84
C THR A 327 -14.08 -3.16 15.99
N GLY A 328 -13.62 -1.93 15.77
CA GLY A 328 -12.83 -1.17 16.74
C GLY A 328 -11.45 -1.75 17.02
N ILE A 329 -10.96 -2.66 16.17
CA ILE A 329 -9.59 -3.19 16.32
C ILE A 329 -8.55 -2.10 16.08
N ASP A 330 -7.45 -2.17 16.81
CA ASP A 330 -6.34 -1.23 16.67
C ASP A 330 -5.68 -1.36 15.28
N PHE A 331 -5.16 -0.26 14.78
CA PHE A 331 -4.46 -0.19 13.50
C PHE A 331 -3.29 0.79 13.56
N ASN A 332 -2.45 0.76 12.54
CA ASN A 332 -1.24 1.56 12.44
C ASN A 332 -1.55 3.07 12.33
N ASP A 333 -0.99 3.85 13.26
CA ASP A 333 -1.23 5.29 13.37
C ASP A 333 -0.75 6.10 12.16
N ALA A 334 0.15 5.57 11.34
CA ALA A 334 0.56 6.24 10.10
C ALA A 334 -0.63 6.56 9.17
N TYR A 335 -1.70 5.77 9.24
CA TYR A 335 -2.92 6.07 8.46
C TYR A 335 -3.67 7.30 8.98
N ARG A 336 -3.58 7.61 10.27
CA ARG A 336 -4.14 8.84 10.85
C ARG A 336 -3.42 10.08 10.34
N LEU A 337 -2.13 9.96 10.05
CA LEU A 337 -1.28 11.01 9.52
C LEU A 337 -1.45 11.27 8.01
N GLY A 338 -2.30 10.49 7.33
CA GLY A 338 -2.59 10.66 5.90
C GLY A 338 -1.84 9.71 4.97
N TYR A 339 -1.04 8.78 5.48
CA TYR A 339 -0.47 7.75 4.63
C TYR A 339 -1.57 6.81 4.11
N THR A 340 -1.63 6.61 2.81
CA THR A 340 -2.60 5.70 2.18
C THR A 340 -2.09 4.27 2.14
N ARG A 341 -0.78 4.11 2.22
CA ARG A 341 -0.08 2.84 2.21
C ARG A 341 1.09 2.88 3.18
N VAL A 342 1.24 1.83 3.97
CA VAL A 342 2.33 1.65 4.93
C VAL A 342 3.23 0.52 4.46
N GLY A 343 4.55 0.74 4.50
CA GLY A 343 5.59 -0.20 4.09
C GLY A 343 6.96 0.35 4.46
N CYS A 344 7.94 0.31 3.53
CA CYS A 344 9.22 1.00 3.72
C CYS A 344 9.04 2.49 3.44
N TRP A 345 9.43 3.35 4.39
CA TRP A 345 9.25 4.80 4.26
C TRP A 345 10.05 5.42 3.09
N CYS A 346 11.23 4.88 2.76
CA CYS A 346 12.09 5.33 1.65
C CYS A 346 11.85 4.57 0.33
N CYS A 347 10.72 3.88 0.17
CA CYS A 347 10.44 3.04 -1.00
C CYS A 347 10.33 3.87 -2.29
N PRO A 348 11.00 3.49 -3.40
CA PRO A 348 10.85 4.19 -4.68
C PRO A 348 9.42 4.14 -5.25
N ASN A 349 8.58 3.23 -4.78
CA ASN A 349 7.16 3.15 -5.17
C ASN A 349 6.26 4.12 -4.38
N ASN A 350 6.79 4.81 -3.38
CA ASN A 350 6.02 5.80 -2.63
C ASN A 350 5.62 6.98 -3.55
N SER A 351 4.41 7.48 -3.34
CA SER A 351 3.90 8.66 -4.04
C SER A 351 4.61 9.94 -3.57
N GLY A 352 4.47 11.02 -4.33
CA GLY A 352 4.94 12.35 -3.90
C GLY A 352 4.30 12.79 -2.58
N TRP A 353 3.01 12.47 -2.38
CA TRP A 353 2.31 12.71 -1.12
C TRP A 353 2.98 11.97 0.05
N SER A 354 3.27 10.67 -0.10
CA SER A 354 3.96 9.91 0.95
C SER A 354 5.37 10.44 1.23
N SER A 355 6.09 10.91 0.21
CA SER A 355 7.41 11.53 0.39
C SER A 355 7.31 12.85 1.18
N PHE A 356 6.32 13.68 0.86
CA PHE A 356 6.03 14.92 1.60
C PHE A 356 5.65 14.64 3.06
N LEU A 357 4.79 13.65 3.32
CA LEU A 357 4.47 13.25 4.70
C LEU A 357 5.71 12.79 5.47
N SER A 358 6.64 12.07 4.80
CA SER A 358 7.89 11.65 5.45
C SER A 358 8.79 12.84 5.77
N GLU A 359 8.82 13.87 4.93
CA GLU A 359 9.53 15.11 5.20
C GLU A 359 8.94 15.87 6.40
N VAL A 360 7.60 15.87 6.55
CA VAL A 360 6.91 16.51 7.68
C VAL A 360 7.06 15.72 8.97
N TYR A 361 6.86 14.40 8.95
CA TYR A 361 6.76 13.58 10.17
C TYR A 361 8.04 12.85 10.55
N MET A 362 9.02 12.75 9.64
CA MET A 362 10.29 12.03 9.81
C MET A 362 11.45 12.86 9.23
N PRO A 363 11.63 14.12 9.66
CA PRO A 363 12.56 15.05 9.00
C PRO A 363 14.03 14.57 9.06
N GLU A 364 14.44 13.91 10.14
CA GLU A 364 15.82 13.45 10.29
C GLU A 364 16.14 12.28 9.35
N GLU A 365 15.26 11.28 9.28
CA GLU A 365 15.40 10.14 8.38
C GLU A 365 15.29 10.59 6.93
N TYR A 366 14.36 11.49 6.63
CA TYR A 366 14.18 12.05 5.29
C TYR A 366 15.44 12.79 4.83
N GLU A 367 16.02 13.64 5.66
CA GLU A 367 17.24 14.40 5.36
C GLU A 367 18.45 13.48 5.10
N LYS A 368 18.64 12.46 5.92
CA LYS A 368 19.69 11.45 5.71
C LYS A 368 19.52 10.73 4.38
N TRP A 369 18.29 10.30 4.08
CA TRP A 369 17.98 9.63 2.83
C TRP A 369 18.18 10.54 1.61
N HIS A 370 17.70 11.77 1.69
CA HIS A 370 17.84 12.78 0.65
C HIS A 370 19.32 13.07 0.36
N THR A 371 20.13 13.23 1.40
CA THR A 371 21.59 13.41 1.27
C THR A 371 22.26 12.22 0.60
N LEU A 372 21.88 10.98 0.97
CA LEU A 372 22.39 9.76 0.33
C LEU A 372 22.07 9.75 -1.17
N LEU A 373 20.84 10.10 -1.54
CA LEU A 373 20.40 10.16 -2.93
C LEU A 373 21.16 11.23 -3.73
N ILE A 374 21.39 12.43 -3.17
CA ILE A 374 22.18 13.49 -3.81
C ILE A 374 23.62 13.03 -4.02
N ASN A 375 24.24 12.43 -3.00
CA ASN A 375 25.60 11.92 -3.10
C ASN A 375 25.73 10.85 -4.20
N PHE A 376 24.75 9.96 -4.27
CA PHE A 376 24.66 8.97 -5.35
C PHE A 376 24.51 9.65 -6.72
N ALA A 377 23.64 10.63 -6.85
CA ALA A 377 23.43 11.36 -8.11
C ALA A 377 24.72 12.08 -8.56
N LYS A 378 25.48 12.66 -7.64
CA LYS A 378 26.81 13.23 -7.88
C LYS A 378 27.80 12.15 -8.35
N LYS A 379 27.83 11.01 -7.66
CA LYS A 379 28.72 9.86 -7.99
C LYS A 379 28.49 9.35 -9.41
N ILE A 380 27.22 9.29 -9.87
CA ILE A 380 26.89 8.84 -11.23
C ILE A 380 26.89 9.98 -12.26
N GLY A 381 27.38 11.17 -11.89
CA GLY A 381 27.62 12.30 -12.80
C GLY A 381 26.35 12.98 -13.31
N LYS A 382 25.28 13.07 -12.50
CA LYS A 382 24.09 13.85 -12.87
C LYS A 382 24.42 15.34 -12.86
N PRO A 383 24.03 16.12 -13.89
CA PRO A 383 24.36 17.55 -13.97
C PRO A 383 23.77 18.36 -12.84
N ASP A 384 22.50 18.09 -12.48
CA ASP A 384 21.76 18.72 -11.40
C ASP A 384 21.29 17.69 -10.38
N PRO A 385 22.17 17.26 -9.45
CA PRO A 385 21.87 16.17 -8.51
C PRO A 385 20.65 16.42 -7.63
N GLU A 386 20.43 17.66 -7.19
CA GLU A 386 19.31 18.07 -6.36
C GLU A 386 18.00 17.97 -7.15
N VAL A 387 17.93 18.56 -8.33
CA VAL A 387 16.76 18.47 -9.22
C VAL A 387 16.46 17.01 -9.57
N TYR A 388 17.50 16.20 -9.85
CA TYR A 388 17.36 14.77 -10.14
C TYR A 388 16.68 14.02 -8.98
N VAL A 389 16.99 14.37 -7.73
CA VAL A 389 16.42 13.75 -6.54
C VAL A 389 15.02 14.30 -6.28
N ASP A 390 14.83 15.62 -6.27
CA ASP A 390 13.57 16.29 -5.91
C ASP A 390 12.44 16.01 -6.88
N ASP A 391 12.77 15.89 -8.17
CA ASP A 391 11.82 15.48 -9.20
C ASP A 391 11.54 13.97 -9.20
N GLY A 392 12.27 13.20 -8.40
CA GLY A 392 12.08 11.76 -8.24
C GLY A 392 12.61 10.94 -9.42
N TRP A 393 13.52 11.47 -10.22
CA TRP A 393 14.16 10.77 -11.34
C TRP A 393 14.92 9.52 -10.89
N TRP A 394 15.49 9.54 -9.68
CA TRP A 394 16.15 8.40 -9.06
C TRP A 394 15.25 7.17 -8.91
N LYS A 395 13.92 7.38 -8.84
CA LYS A 395 12.96 6.29 -8.68
C LYS A 395 12.88 5.38 -9.89
N ALA A 396 13.31 5.82 -11.07
CA ALA A 396 13.22 5.21 -12.40
C ALA A 396 11.89 4.47 -12.65
N ARG A 397 11.22 4.73 -13.75
CA ARG A 397 10.04 4.00 -14.21
C ARG A 397 10.36 3.40 -15.57
N GLN A 398 10.00 2.14 -15.76
CA GLN A 398 9.85 1.63 -17.10
C GLN A 398 8.71 2.42 -17.77
N GLY A 399 9.04 3.25 -18.79
CA GLY A 399 8.07 4.10 -19.48
C GLY A 399 7.62 5.38 -18.75
N GLY A 400 8.36 5.87 -17.76
CA GLY A 400 8.08 7.13 -17.06
C GLY A 400 9.13 8.20 -17.30
N ASN A 401 9.18 9.20 -16.41
CA ASN A 401 10.05 10.37 -16.48
C ASN A 401 11.55 10.09 -16.76
N GLY A 402 12.04 8.86 -16.54
CA GLY A 402 13.37 8.44 -16.93
C GLY A 402 13.61 8.48 -18.46
N LEU A 403 12.55 8.36 -19.27
CA LEU A 403 12.64 8.48 -20.73
C LEU A 403 12.83 9.95 -21.18
N ASP A 404 12.14 10.88 -20.51
CA ASP A 404 12.32 12.31 -20.83
C ASP A 404 13.74 12.78 -20.47
N TYR A 405 14.30 12.24 -19.38
CA TYR A 405 15.69 12.50 -19.01
C TYR A 405 16.69 11.77 -19.94
N ALA A 406 16.36 10.55 -20.38
CA ALA A 406 17.15 9.80 -21.35
C ALA A 406 17.09 10.43 -22.76
N GLN A 407 16.03 11.16 -23.09
CA GLN A 407 15.94 11.93 -24.33
C GLN A 407 16.86 13.17 -24.33
N THR A 408 17.21 13.69 -23.16
CA THR A 408 18.21 14.76 -23.01
C THR A 408 19.64 14.23 -22.82
N SER A 409 19.82 12.97 -22.45
CA SER A 409 21.10 12.29 -22.48
C SER A 409 21.26 11.63 -23.85
N VAL A 410 22.25 12.09 -24.64
CA VAL A 410 22.54 11.68 -26.01
C VAL A 410 22.96 10.20 -26.09
N LEU A 411 22.01 9.28 -25.86
CA LEU A 411 22.15 7.86 -26.17
C LEU A 411 21.33 7.60 -27.44
N THR A 412 21.99 7.45 -28.57
CA THR A 412 21.36 6.97 -29.79
C THR A 412 21.32 5.46 -29.77
N PHE A 413 20.12 4.89 -29.91
CA PHE A 413 19.92 3.47 -30.11
C PHE A 413 19.68 3.21 -31.59
N GLU A 414 20.49 2.37 -32.21
CA GLU A 414 20.29 1.93 -33.58
C GLU A 414 19.97 0.41 -33.62
N PRO A 415 19.08 -0.05 -34.52
CA PRO A 415 18.87 -1.46 -34.71
C PRO A 415 20.17 -2.18 -35.06
N CYS A 416 20.46 -3.31 -34.44
CA CYS A 416 21.63 -4.10 -34.77
C CYS A 416 21.46 -4.77 -36.16
N ALA A 417 22.35 -4.50 -37.08
CA ALA A 417 22.33 -5.08 -38.44
C ALA A 417 22.61 -6.60 -38.45
N LEU A 418 23.16 -7.14 -37.37
CA LEU A 418 23.59 -8.54 -37.27
C LEU A 418 22.62 -9.45 -36.47
N GLN A 419 21.73 -8.88 -35.69
CA GLN A 419 20.80 -9.64 -34.85
C GLN A 419 19.42 -8.96 -34.80
N GLU A 420 18.38 -9.69 -35.19
CA GLU A 420 17.00 -9.24 -35.03
C GLU A 420 16.66 -9.03 -33.54
N ASN A 421 15.88 -7.99 -33.25
CA ASN A 421 15.45 -7.59 -31.89
C ASN A 421 16.58 -7.11 -30.94
N THR A 422 17.74 -6.75 -31.48
CA THR A 422 18.87 -6.21 -30.71
C THR A 422 19.11 -4.76 -31.12
N LEU A 423 19.45 -3.90 -30.15
CA LEU A 423 19.79 -2.51 -30.37
C LEU A 423 21.27 -2.27 -30.06
N ASN A 424 21.96 -1.60 -30.94
CA ASN A 424 23.28 -1.06 -30.67
C ASN A 424 23.14 0.30 -29.98
N PHE A 425 23.98 0.56 -29.03
CA PHE A 425 24.08 1.88 -28.40
C PHE A 425 25.52 2.27 -28.28
N GLU A 426 25.78 3.54 -28.49
CA GLU A 426 27.12 4.12 -28.37
C GLU A 426 27.27 4.68 -26.95
N LEU A 427 28.27 4.18 -26.21
CA LEU A 427 28.59 4.68 -24.88
C LEU A 427 29.44 5.94 -25.04
N GLN A 428 29.00 7.06 -24.52
CA GLN A 428 29.76 8.30 -24.50
C GLN A 428 30.94 8.31 -23.50
N ARG A 429 31.04 7.24 -22.68
CA ARG A 429 32.14 7.04 -21.73
C ARG A 429 32.71 5.63 -21.93
N PRO A 430 34.02 5.44 -21.74
CA PRO A 430 34.60 4.11 -21.80
C PRO A 430 34.00 3.21 -20.73
N ILE A 431 33.84 1.93 -21.08
CA ILE A 431 33.39 0.90 -20.13
C ILE A 431 34.49 0.79 -19.08
N THR A 432 34.13 1.01 -17.82
CA THR A 432 35.00 0.83 -16.66
C THR A 432 34.68 -0.46 -15.94
N GLU A 433 35.64 -0.99 -15.16
CA GLU A 433 35.39 -2.18 -14.31
C GLU A 433 34.19 -1.98 -13.38
N GLU A 434 33.92 -0.77 -12.92
CA GLU A 434 32.74 -0.44 -12.11
C GLU A 434 31.40 -0.77 -12.81
N LEU A 435 31.34 -0.64 -14.14
CA LEU A 435 30.15 -1.01 -14.90
C LEU A 435 29.93 -2.53 -14.89
N TYR A 436 30.99 -3.31 -15.00
CA TYR A 436 30.91 -4.77 -14.92
C TYR A 436 30.50 -5.23 -13.51
N GLU A 437 30.99 -4.58 -12.46
CA GLU A 437 30.59 -4.89 -11.07
C GLU A 437 29.07 -4.70 -10.86
N LEU A 438 28.46 -3.72 -11.53
CA LEU A 438 27.01 -3.47 -11.49
C LEU A 438 26.18 -4.61 -12.12
N PHE A 439 26.76 -5.36 -13.06
CA PHE A 439 26.07 -6.45 -13.75
C PHE A 439 26.34 -7.83 -13.14
N LYS A 440 27.38 -8.01 -12.33
CA LYS A 440 27.71 -9.28 -11.66
C LYS A 440 26.53 -9.90 -10.88
N PRO A 441 25.69 -9.15 -10.12
CA PRO A 441 24.53 -9.70 -9.43
C PRO A 441 23.46 -10.30 -10.36
N PHE A 442 23.52 -9.99 -11.66
CA PHE A 442 22.57 -10.48 -12.68
C PHE A 442 23.12 -11.68 -13.48
N GLY A 443 24.29 -12.21 -13.10
CA GLY A 443 24.88 -13.40 -13.74
C GLY A 443 25.67 -13.10 -15.02
N PHE A 444 26.05 -11.87 -15.25
CA PHE A 444 27.01 -11.50 -16.29
C PHE A 444 28.44 -11.63 -15.71
N SER A 445 29.22 -12.53 -16.28
CA SER A 445 30.65 -12.75 -15.95
C SER A 445 31.53 -11.92 -16.89
#